data_7974144816a1068c80a6c9c10b10b9c7
#
_entry.id   7974144816a1068c80a6c9c10b10b9c7
#
_cell.length_a   1.000
_cell.length_b   1.000
_cell.length_c   1.000
_cell.angle_alpha   90.00
_cell.angle_beta   90.00
_cell.angle_gamma   90.00
#
_symmetry.space_group_name_H-M   'P 1'
#
loop_
_entity.id
_entity.type
_entity.pdbx_description
1 polymer ?
#
loop_
_entity_poly.entity_id
_entity_poly.type
_entity_poly.pdbx_seq_one_letter_code
_entity_poly.pdbx_strand_id
1 'polypeptide(L)'
;MEHYLLHLSYTTAGWDHILSTTPNFNQRMDPVRNLIAQLGGSFAAFHFHDRPPFDRDPARRHIVYDKFAMFGAHDVMAVLAMPDKNAAQAFTLALQKQLGIEYVHLSLMMPFEDAVTTSVNTSNAAIAATGYAGPGSPSP
;
A
#
# COMPACT_ATOMS: atom_id res chain seq x y z
N MET A 1 0.75 -14.58 -3.49
CA MET A 1 0.99 -13.13 -3.48
C MET A 1 0.24 -12.48 -2.34
N GLU A 2 0.92 -11.70 -1.57
CA GLU A 2 0.31 -10.86 -0.54
C GLU A 2 0.08 -9.46 -1.10
N HIS A 3 -0.98 -8.79 -0.64
CA HIS A 3 -1.31 -7.43 -1.06
C HIS A 3 -1.04 -6.45 0.07
N TYR A 4 -0.46 -5.32 -0.28
CA TYR A 4 -0.08 -4.26 0.66
C TYR A 4 -0.59 -2.92 0.17
N LEU A 5 -1.12 -2.12 1.06
CA LEU A 5 -1.43 -0.72 0.80
C LEU A 5 -0.19 0.12 1.08
N LEU A 6 0.32 0.77 0.04
CA LEU A 6 1.44 1.69 0.12
C LEU A 6 0.92 3.10 0.42
N HIS A 7 1.49 3.73 1.42
CA HIS A 7 1.44 5.17 1.62
C HIS A 7 2.85 5.75 1.48
N LEU A 8 3.00 6.77 0.66
CA LEU A 8 4.28 7.37 0.35
C LEU A 8 4.19 8.89 0.43
N SER A 9 5.17 9.52 1.07
CA SER A 9 5.32 10.97 1.09
C SER A 9 6.73 11.36 0.64
N TYR A 10 6.81 12.43 -0.16
CA TYR A 10 8.06 12.99 -0.64
C TYR A 10 8.47 14.17 0.23
N THR A 11 9.79 14.38 0.35
CA THR A 11 10.32 15.64 0.86
C THR A 11 10.06 16.76 -0.15
N THR A 12 10.21 18.03 0.28
CA THR A 12 10.15 19.18 -0.64
C THR A 12 11.17 19.05 -1.77
N ALA A 13 12.40 18.65 -1.44
CA ALA A 13 13.44 18.39 -2.44
C ALA A 13 13.08 17.25 -3.38
N GLY A 14 12.43 16.20 -2.88
CA GLY A 14 11.92 15.08 -3.70
C GLY A 14 10.87 15.55 -4.69
N TRP A 15 9.93 16.37 -4.25
CA TRP A 15 8.93 16.99 -5.13
C TRP A 15 9.55 17.87 -6.20
N ASP A 16 10.48 18.75 -5.83
CA ASP A 16 11.17 19.63 -6.78
C ASP A 16 11.90 18.82 -7.85
N HIS A 17 12.57 17.74 -7.45
CA HIS A 17 13.26 16.85 -8.37
C HIS A 17 12.26 16.17 -9.34
N ILE A 18 11.17 15.61 -8.82
CA ILE A 18 10.14 14.95 -9.61
C ILE A 18 9.54 15.93 -10.64
N LEU A 19 9.15 17.11 -10.20
CA LEU A 19 8.49 18.10 -11.05
C LEU A 19 9.44 18.67 -12.12
N SER A 20 10.73 18.77 -11.84
CA SER A 20 11.72 19.32 -12.77
C SER A 20 12.25 18.31 -13.79
N THR A 21 12.27 17.02 -13.45
CA THR A 21 12.95 16.01 -14.29
C THR A 21 12.02 15.18 -15.14
N THR A 22 10.76 15.01 -14.73
CA THR A 22 9.85 14.07 -15.39
C THR A 22 8.45 14.67 -15.53
N PRO A 23 8.01 15.00 -16.74
CA PRO A 23 6.70 15.65 -16.94
C PRO A 23 5.51 14.71 -16.76
N ASN A 24 5.70 13.41 -16.92
CA ASN A 24 4.62 12.42 -16.87
C ASN A 24 4.68 11.63 -15.55
N PHE A 25 3.57 11.57 -14.82
CA PHE A 25 3.49 10.85 -13.54
C PHE A 25 3.81 9.36 -13.68
N ASN A 26 3.38 8.70 -14.75
CA ASN A 26 3.69 7.29 -14.96
C ASN A 26 5.20 7.05 -15.11
N GLN A 27 5.89 7.92 -15.84
CA GLN A 27 7.34 7.84 -15.98
C GLN A 27 8.06 8.10 -14.66
N ARG A 28 7.52 8.97 -13.82
CA ARG A 28 8.05 9.23 -12.47
C ARG A 28 8.00 8.00 -11.56
N MET A 29 7.03 7.14 -11.80
CA MET A 29 6.85 5.89 -11.03
C MET A 29 7.64 4.71 -11.62
N ASP A 30 8.27 4.84 -12.79
CA ASP A 30 9.02 3.75 -13.41
C ASP A 30 10.17 3.22 -12.52
N PRO A 31 10.97 4.03 -11.84
CA PRO A 31 11.98 3.52 -10.92
C PRO A 31 11.37 2.68 -9.78
N VAL A 32 10.24 3.10 -9.25
CA VAL A 32 9.51 2.35 -8.19
C VAL A 32 8.96 1.05 -8.75
N ARG A 33 8.37 1.10 -9.95
CA ARG A 33 7.85 -0.09 -10.63
C ARG A 33 8.96 -1.11 -10.90
N ASN A 34 10.13 -0.65 -11.35
CA ASN A 34 11.27 -1.51 -11.60
C ASN A 34 11.80 -2.15 -10.30
N LEU A 35 11.84 -1.39 -9.22
CA LEU A 35 12.23 -1.93 -7.91
C LEU A 35 11.26 -3.00 -7.43
N ILE A 36 9.94 -2.76 -7.55
CA ILE A 36 8.92 -3.74 -7.22
C ILE A 36 9.09 -5.01 -8.06
N ALA A 37 9.31 -4.87 -9.36
CA ALA A 37 9.51 -5.99 -10.28
C ALA A 37 10.75 -6.82 -9.94
N GLN A 38 11.85 -6.17 -9.55
CA GLN A 38 13.06 -6.87 -9.10
C GLN A 38 12.83 -7.68 -7.82
N LEU A 39 11.88 -7.30 -7.00
CA LEU A 39 11.48 -8.02 -5.79
C LEU A 39 10.38 -9.06 -6.06
N GLY A 40 10.02 -9.29 -7.31
CA GLY A 40 9.02 -10.27 -7.73
C GLY A 40 7.58 -9.81 -7.58
N GLY A 41 7.36 -8.52 -7.34
CA GLY A 41 6.04 -7.94 -7.16
C GLY A 41 5.54 -7.13 -8.35
N SER A 42 4.39 -6.50 -8.17
CA SER A 42 3.76 -5.59 -9.14
C SER A 42 2.81 -4.63 -8.44
N PHE A 43 2.45 -3.53 -9.11
CA PHE A 43 1.27 -2.77 -8.71
C PHE A 43 0.01 -3.59 -8.97
N ALA A 44 -0.87 -3.67 -7.98
CA ALA A 44 -2.19 -4.26 -8.15
C ALA A 44 -3.15 -3.19 -8.69
N ALA A 45 -3.79 -3.51 -9.80
CA ALA A 45 -4.69 -2.58 -10.44
C ALA A 45 -6.06 -2.54 -9.75
N PHE A 46 -6.62 -1.32 -9.64
CA PHE A 46 -8.00 -1.14 -9.23
C PHE A 46 -8.90 -1.17 -10.45
N HIS A 47 -9.89 -2.06 -10.45
CA HIS A 47 -10.93 -2.15 -11.48
C HIS A 47 -12.22 -1.57 -10.93
N PHE A 48 -12.78 -0.60 -11.64
CA PHE A 48 -14.06 0.00 -11.32
C PHE A 48 -15.09 -0.48 -12.34
N HIS A 49 -16.23 -0.98 -11.88
CA HIS A 49 -17.36 -1.31 -12.75
C HIS A 49 -17.91 -0.04 -13.43
N ASP A 50 -17.97 1.04 -12.66
CA ASP A 50 -18.29 2.38 -13.14
C ASP A 50 -17.08 3.29 -12.99
N ARG A 51 -17.12 4.45 -13.64
CA ARG A 51 -16.08 5.46 -13.47
C ARG A 51 -15.99 5.88 -12.00
N PRO A 52 -14.76 6.09 -11.50
CA PRO A 52 -14.62 6.73 -10.20
C PRO A 52 -15.39 8.05 -10.16
N PRO A 53 -15.94 8.45 -8.99
CA PRO A 53 -16.75 9.66 -8.87
C PRO A 53 -16.05 10.94 -9.34
N PHE A 54 -14.72 10.96 -9.28
CA PHE A 54 -13.90 12.09 -9.71
C PHE A 54 -13.54 12.09 -11.20
N ASP A 55 -13.84 11.01 -11.92
CA ASP A 55 -13.54 10.88 -13.35
C ASP A 55 -14.83 10.83 -14.15
N ARG A 56 -15.16 11.95 -14.80
CA ARG A 56 -16.36 12.10 -15.62
C ARG A 56 -16.12 12.00 -17.11
N ASP A 57 -14.89 11.80 -17.56
CA ASP A 57 -14.55 11.70 -18.96
C ASP A 57 -14.96 10.33 -19.53
N PRO A 58 -15.90 10.28 -20.52
CA PRO A 58 -16.31 9.02 -21.14
C PRO A 58 -15.17 8.26 -21.81
N ALA A 59 -14.15 8.96 -22.32
CA ALA A 59 -13.00 8.34 -22.97
C ALA A 59 -12.13 7.56 -21.98
N ARG A 60 -12.24 7.83 -20.69
CA ARG A 60 -11.47 7.20 -19.61
C ARG A 60 -12.17 6.03 -18.94
N ARG A 61 -13.26 5.57 -19.52
CA ARG A 61 -14.12 4.52 -18.94
C ARG A 61 -13.40 3.19 -18.70
N HIS A 62 -12.37 2.90 -19.49
CA HIS A 62 -11.62 1.65 -19.44
C HIS A 62 -10.22 1.80 -18.82
N ILE A 63 -9.91 2.96 -18.26
CA ILE A 63 -8.63 3.15 -17.58
C ILE A 63 -8.63 2.37 -16.28
N VAL A 64 -7.57 1.62 -16.10
CA VAL A 64 -7.28 0.92 -14.85
C VAL A 64 -6.47 1.86 -13.95
N TYR A 65 -6.93 2.03 -12.73
CA TYR A 65 -6.26 2.88 -11.73
C TYR A 65 -5.46 2.00 -10.79
N ASP A 66 -4.15 2.17 -10.76
CA ASP A 66 -3.23 1.38 -9.92
C ASP A 66 -2.49 2.22 -8.87
N LYS A 67 -2.65 3.54 -8.92
CA LYS A 67 -2.07 4.47 -7.96
C LYS A 67 -2.84 5.79 -7.94
N PHE A 68 -2.81 6.45 -6.78
CA PHE A 68 -3.53 7.69 -6.55
C PHE A 68 -2.61 8.73 -5.91
N ALA A 69 -2.71 9.98 -6.39
CA ALA A 69 -2.22 11.12 -5.65
C ALA A 69 -3.22 11.46 -4.54
N MET A 70 -2.71 11.83 -3.39
CA MET A 70 -3.53 12.17 -2.22
C MET A 70 -3.23 13.59 -1.75
N PHE A 71 -4.26 14.24 -1.23
CA PHE A 71 -4.14 15.52 -0.56
C PHE A 71 -4.32 15.30 0.95
N GLY A 72 -3.27 15.52 1.73
CA GLY A 72 -3.31 15.29 3.17
C GLY A 72 -1.96 14.81 3.70
N ALA A 73 -1.98 13.81 4.58
CA ALA A 73 -0.77 13.31 5.25
C ALA A 73 0.21 12.58 4.31
N HIS A 74 -0.29 12.03 3.19
CA HIS A 74 0.52 11.27 2.23
C HIS A 74 0.29 11.76 0.81
N ASP A 75 1.32 11.65 -0.03
CA ASP A 75 1.28 12.16 -1.39
C ASP A 75 0.81 11.12 -2.41
N VAL A 76 1.10 9.85 -2.15
CA VAL A 76 0.78 8.74 -3.05
C VAL A 76 0.19 7.57 -2.26
N MET A 77 -0.83 6.96 -2.84
CA MET A 77 -1.38 5.69 -2.39
C MET A 77 -1.42 4.70 -3.55
N ALA A 78 -1.01 3.47 -3.29
CA ALA A 78 -1.09 2.39 -4.27
C ALA A 78 -1.25 1.04 -3.57
N VAL A 79 -1.76 0.05 -4.27
CA VAL A 79 -1.76 -1.34 -3.81
C VAL A 79 -0.67 -2.11 -4.53
N LEU A 80 0.15 -2.81 -3.75
CA LEU A 80 1.23 -3.65 -4.26
C LEU A 80 0.89 -5.12 -4.05
N ALA A 81 1.15 -5.94 -5.05
CA ALA A 81 1.20 -7.39 -4.91
C ALA A 81 2.67 -7.80 -4.75
N MET A 82 3.01 -8.42 -3.63
CA MET A 82 4.38 -8.85 -3.33
C MET A 82 4.39 -10.36 -3.05
N PRO A 83 5.50 -11.07 -3.39
CA PRO A 83 5.56 -12.52 -3.18
C PRO A 83 5.43 -12.91 -1.70
N ASP A 84 6.03 -12.14 -0.82
CA ASP A 84 6.02 -12.37 0.62
C ASP A 84 6.37 -11.08 1.39
N LYS A 85 6.27 -11.17 2.71
CA LYS A 85 6.60 -10.05 3.59
C LYS A 85 8.08 -9.65 3.58
N ASN A 86 8.99 -10.56 3.26
CA ASN A 86 10.41 -10.21 3.15
C ASN A 86 10.67 -9.31 1.95
N ALA A 87 10.03 -9.59 0.81
CA ALA A 87 10.09 -8.72 -0.35
C ALA A 87 9.45 -7.34 -0.07
N ALA A 88 8.32 -7.32 0.63
CA ALA A 88 7.66 -6.08 1.05
C ALA A 88 8.56 -5.26 1.98
N GLN A 89 9.20 -5.90 2.96
CA GLN A 89 10.15 -5.24 3.86
C GLN A 89 11.36 -4.69 3.10
N ALA A 90 11.93 -5.47 2.18
CA ALA A 90 13.06 -5.05 1.35
C ALA A 90 12.71 -3.82 0.50
N PHE A 91 11.51 -3.79 -0.05
CA PHE A 91 11.00 -2.63 -0.79
C PHE A 91 10.92 -1.39 0.11
N THR A 92 10.34 -1.52 1.29
CA THR A 92 10.23 -0.42 2.25
C THR A 92 11.62 0.14 2.62
N LEU A 93 12.57 -0.75 2.95
CA LEU A 93 13.93 -0.36 3.29
C LEU A 93 14.65 0.32 2.13
N ALA A 94 14.45 -0.16 0.91
CA ALA A 94 15.06 0.45 -0.28
C ALA A 94 14.54 1.87 -0.51
N LEU A 95 13.23 2.10 -0.33
CA LEU A 95 12.65 3.44 -0.44
C LEU A 95 13.11 4.38 0.69
N GLN A 96 13.20 3.89 1.92
CA GLN A 96 13.63 4.70 3.07
C GLN A 96 15.07 5.21 2.92
N LYS A 97 15.89 4.57 2.11
CA LYS A 97 17.25 5.02 1.82
C LYS A 97 17.31 6.15 0.80
N GLN A 98 16.22 6.47 0.13
CA GLN A 98 16.19 7.52 -0.89
C GLN A 98 16.02 8.89 -0.23
N LEU A 99 16.85 9.85 -0.64
CA LEU A 99 16.84 11.19 -0.04
C LEU A 99 15.56 11.98 -0.27
N GLY A 100 14.85 11.68 -1.35
CA GLY A 100 13.61 12.35 -1.71
C GLY A 100 12.36 11.80 -1.03
N ILE A 101 12.49 10.73 -0.25
CA ILE A 101 11.38 10.06 0.44
C ILE A 101 11.37 10.46 1.91
N GLU A 102 10.28 11.06 2.35
CA GLU A 102 10.08 11.44 3.76
C GLU A 102 9.46 10.31 4.57
N TYR A 103 8.49 9.61 3.96
CA TYR A 103 7.72 8.57 4.64
C TYR A 103 7.32 7.48 3.66
N VAL A 104 7.44 6.24 4.10
CA VAL A 104 6.93 5.07 3.39
C VAL A 104 6.34 4.09 4.39
N HIS A 105 5.14 3.62 4.11
CA HIS A 105 4.47 2.62 4.94
C HIS A 105 3.72 1.62 4.07
N LEU A 106 3.89 0.35 4.39
CA LEU A 106 3.12 -0.74 3.80
C LEU A 106 2.23 -1.37 4.86
N SER A 107 0.94 -1.44 4.58
CA SER A 107 -0.03 -2.16 5.39
C SER A 107 -0.46 -3.43 4.68
N LEU A 108 -0.33 -4.57 5.34
CA LEU A 108 -0.85 -5.83 4.81
C LEU A 108 -2.37 -5.73 4.68
N MET A 109 -2.88 -6.11 3.51
CA MET A 109 -4.30 -6.16 3.22
C MET A 109 -4.76 -7.62 3.16
N MET A 110 -5.91 -7.88 3.73
CA MET A 110 -6.59 -9.17 3.57
C MET A 110 -8.09 -8.92 3.38
N PRO A 111 -8.80 -9.84 2.69
CA PRO A 111 -10.25 -9.77 2.64
C PRO A 111 -10.85 -9.75 4.04
N PHE A 112 -11.92 -8.99 4.22
CA PHE A 112 -12.56 -8.83 5.53
C PHE A 112 -13.02 -10.17 6.11
N GLU A 113 -13.55 -11.04 5.27
CA GLU A 113 -13.98 -12.39 5.66
C GLU A 113 -12.83 -13.23 6.20
N ASP A 114 -11.64 -13.14 5.58
CA ASP A 114 -10.45 -13.84 6.04
C ASP A 114 -9.95 -13.27 7.38
N ALA A 115 -10.03 -11.97 7.55
CA ALA A 115 -9.68 -11.33 8.83
C ALA A 115 -10.58 -11.82 9.96
N VAL A 116 -11.89 -11.94 9.72
CA VAL A 116 -12.83 -12.44 10.72
C VAL A 116 -12.62 -13.93 10.99
N THR A 117 -12.59 -14.77 9.95
CA THR A 117 -12.55 -16.23 10.14
C THR A 117 -11.20 -16.73 10.60
N THR A 118 -10.09 -16.13 10.16
CA THR A 118 -8.75 -16.60 10.47
C THR A 118 -8.18 -15.86 11.69
N SER A 119 -8.07 -14.55 11.60
CA SER A 119 -7.37 -13.77 12.63
C SER A 119 -8.15 -13.71 13.94
N VAL A 120 -9.46 -13.45 13.89
CA VAL A 120 -10.29 -13.34 15.10
C VAL A 120 -10.43 -14.70 15.77
N ASN A 121 -10.71 -15.75 15.00
CA ASN A 121 -10.86 -17.09 15.56
C ASN A 121 -9.55 -17.62 16.14
N THR A 122 -8.41 -17.36 15.49
CA THR A 122 -7.09 -17.72 16.01
C THR A 122 -6.78 -16.96 17.30
N SER A 123 -7.10 -15.66 17.35
CA SER A 123 -6.93 -14.84 18.56
C SER A 123 -7.79 -15.37 19.72
N ASN A 124 -9.05 -15.66 19.46
CA ASN A 124 -9.96 -16.19 20.48
C ASN A 124 -9.50 -17.55 21.02
N ALA A 125 -9.01 -18.42 20.14
CA ALA A 125 -8.47 -19.73 20.54
C ALA A 125 -7.22 -19.57 21.40
N ALA A 126 -6.32 -18.65 21.08
CA ALA A 126 -5.12 -18.36 21.87
C ALA A 126 -5.46 -17.77 23.25
N ILE A 127 -6.43 -16.86 23.32
CA ILE A 127 -6.93 -16.30 24.58
C ILE A 127 -7.52 -17.42 25.45
N ALA A 128 -8.37 -18.28 24.89
CA ALA A 128 -8.97 -19.39 25.60
C ALA A 128 -7.91 -20.39 26.12
N ALA A 129 -6.87 -20.68 25.32
CA ALA A 129 -5.81 -21.61 25.70
C ALA A 129 -4.89 -21.07 26.80
N THR A 130 -4.65 -19.76 26.84
CA THR A 130 -3.74 -19.13 27.82
C THR A 130 -4.43 -18.51 29.03
N GLY A 131 -5.74 -18.32 28.98
CA GLY A 131 -6.48 -17.59 29.99
C GLY A 131 -6.12 -16.10 30.09
N TYR A 132 -5.51 -15.55 29.06
CA TYR A 132 -5.11 -14.13 29.06
C TYR A 132 -6.31 -13.22 29.27
N ALA A 133 -6.19 -12.30 30.24
CA ALA A 133 -7.12 -11.21 30.43
C ALA A 133 -6.36 -9.88 30.49
N GLY A 134 -6.76 -8.93 29.64
CA GLY A 134 -6.15 -7.61 29.61
C GLY A 134 -6.41 -6.81 30.90
N PRO A 135 -5.68 -5.71 31.13
CA PRO A 135 -5.91 -4.80 32.24
C PRO A 135 -7.37 -4.31 32.26
N GLY A 136 -8.02 -4.37 33.42
CA GLY A 136 -9.40 -3.95 33.61
C GLY A 136 -10.47 -4.97 33.19
N SER A 137 -10.06 -6.14 32.68
CA SER A 137 -10.99 -7.23 32.38
C SER A 137 -11.46 -7.89 33.67
N PRO A 138 -12.74 -8.31 33.77
CA PRO A 138 -13.20 -9.07 34.95
C PRO A 138 -12.43 -10.39 35.04
N SER A 139 -12.14 -10.82 36.29
CA SER A 139 -11.54 -12.14 36.52
C SER A 139 -12.48 -13.22 36.01
N PRO A 140 -11.94 -14.27 35.35
CA PRO A 140 -12.75 -15.39 34.89
C PRO A 140 -13.46 -16.15 36.00
#